data_f08650b85c1c09862abac87d2d84e793
#
_entry.id   f08650b85c1c09862abac87d2d84e793
#
_cell.length_a   1.000
_cell.length_b   1.000
_cell.length_c   1.000
_cell.angle_alpha   90.00
_cell.angle_beta   90.00
_cell.angle_gamma   90.00
#
_symmetry.space_group_name_H-M   'P 1'
#
loop_
_entity.id
_entity.type
_entity.pdbx_description
1 polymer ?
#
loop_
_entity_poly.entity_id
_entity_poly.type
_entity_poly.pdbx_seq_one_letter_code
_entity_poly.pdbx_strand_id
1 'polypeptide(L)'
;KEGVLVVPVHTRGFQNCDLFFDKVFSDDTHHVENFKFFSKFKKHDEFSRILLGENPGRENELERILAYNIGISLHDIYFASQIFDQIKAEGSTISINPQINKFWV
;
A
#
# COMPACT_ATOMS: atom_id res chain seq x y z
N LYS A 1 3.98 -17.87 13.69
CA LYS A 1 2.78 -18.25 14.46
C LYS A 1 1.62 -18.39 13.49
N GLU A 2 0.78 -19.38 13.67
CA GLU A 2 -0.47 -19.53 12.93
C GLU A 2 -1.40 -18.35 13.19
N GLY A 3 -2.25 -18.01 12.23
CA GLY A 3 -3.21 -16.92 12.31
C GLY A 3 -2.61 -15.50 12.29
N VAL A 4 -1.30 -15.37 12.06
CA VAL A 4 -0.64 -14.07 12.09
C VAL A 4 -1.04 -13.21 10.87
N LEU A 5 -1.28 -11.93 11.12
CA LEU A 5 -1.30 -10.87 10.11
C LEU A 5 -0.05 -10.01 10.32
N VAL A 6 0.73 -9.82 9.27
CA VAL A 6 1.90 -8.95 9.27
C VAL A 6 1.69 -7.84 8.25
N VAL A 7 1.85 -6.60 8.70
CA VAL A 7 1.80 -5.40 7.88
C VAL A 7 3.15 -4.71 7.99
N PRO A 8 4.09 -4.92 7.07
CA PRO A 8 5.38 -4.28 7.14
C PRO A 8 5.26 -2.78 6.83
N VAL A 9 5.87 -1.95 7.68
CA VAL A 9 5.98 -0.51 7.43
C VAL A 9 7.00 -0.21 6.32
N HIS A 10 7.88 -1.18 6.04
CA HIS A 10 8.93 -1.04 5.05
C HIS A 10 9.16 -2.37 4.32
N THR A 11 9.14 -2.36 3.00
CA THR A 11 9.20 -3.57 2.17
C THR A 11 10.59 -4.23 2.13
N ARG A 12 11.69 -3.46 2.20
CA ARG A 12 13.06 -3.99 2.02
C ARG A 12 13.49 -5.03 3.06
N GLY A 13 12.93 -5.00 4.26
CA GLY A 13 13.24 -5.96 5.32
C GLY A 13 12.53 -7.32 5.19
N PHE A 14 11.60 -7.47 4.24
CA PHE A 14 10.71 -8.62 4.13
C PHE A 14 10.92 -9.49 2.90
N GLN A 15 12.03 -9.34 2.20
CA GLN A 15 12.24 -9.96 0.89
C GLN A 15 12.34 -11.50 0.86
N ASN A 16 12.41 -12.17 1.99
CA ASN A 16 12.48 -13.64 2.02
C ASN A 16 11.38 -14.28 2.88
N CYS A 17 10.76 -13.53 3.77
CA CYS A 17 9.73 -14.07 4.65
C CYS A 17 8.35 -14.09 4.00
N ASP A 18 8.15 -13.40 2.89
CA ASP A 18 6.91 -13.40 2.12
C ASP A 18 6.48 -14.80 1.66
N LEU A 19 7.43 -15.70 1.41
CA LEU A 19 7.16 -17.10 1.07
C LEU A 19 6.63 -17.94 2.25
N PHE A 20 6.74 -17.44 3.47
CA PHE A 20 6.21 -18.09 4.67
C PHE A 20 4.68 -17.96 4.77
N PHE A 21 4.10 -16.96 4.13
CA PHE A 21 2.69 -16.64 4.23
C PHE A 21 1.82 -17.46 3.29
N ASP A 22 0.59 -17.70 3.70
CA ASP A 22 -0.38 -18.46 2.93
C ASP A 22 -1.12 -17.56 1.93
N LYS A 23 -1.29 -16.28 2.31
CA LYS A 23 -1.82 -15.23 1.42
C LYS A 23 -0.98 -13.97 1.55
N VAL A 24 -0.79 -13.30 0.43
CA VAL A 24 -0.15 -11.99 0.34
C VAL A 24 -1.13 -11.03 -0.31
N PHE A 25 -1.40 -9.92 0.35
CA PHE A 25 -2.22 -8.85 -0.21
C PHE A 25 -1.39 -7.59 -0.41
N SER A 26 -1.72 -6.81 -1.41
CA SER A 26 -1.09 -5.50 -1.66
C SER A 26 -2.14 -4.41 -1.89
N ASP A 27 -1.74 -3.17 -1.74
CA ASP A 27 -2.51 -2.00 -2.14
C ASP A 27 -2.61 -1.87 -3.65
N ASP A 28 -1.51 -2.19 -4.37
CA ASP A 28 -1.46 -2.23 -5.83
C ASP A 28 -0.50 -3.34 -6.27
N THR A 29 -0.95 -4.19 -7.19
CA THR A 29 -0.17 -5.29 -7.74
C THR A 29 1.10 -4.81 -8.45
N HIS A 30 1.03 -3.68 -9.16
CA HIS A 30 2.19 -3.13 -9.88
C HIS A 30 3.35 -2.76 -8.97
N HIS A 31 3.09 -2.47 -7.69
CA HIS A 31 4.14 -2.19 -6.71
C HIS A 31 4.92 -3.43 -6.28
N VAL A 32 4.31 -4.61 -6.38
CA VAL A 32 4.91 -5.86 -5.87
C VAL A 32 5.25 -6.87 -6.96
N GLU A 33 4.71 -6.74 -8.17
CA GLU A 33 4.91 -7.70 -9.27
C GLU A 33 6.39 -7.92 -9.65
N ASN A 34 7.23 -6.92 -9.40
CA ASN A 34 8.68 -6.98 -9.66
C ASN A 34 9.48 -7.50 -8.45
N PHE A 35 8.84 -7.91 -7.36
CA PHE A 35 9.55 -8.50 -6.23
C PHE A 35 10.14 -9.85 -6.62
N LYS A 36 11.35 -10.11 -6.16
CA LYS A 36 12.14 -11.32 -6.49
C LYS A 36 11.36 -12.63 -6.38
N PHE A 37 10.44 -12.71 -5.43
CA PHE A 37 9.68 -13.92 -5.13
C PHE A 37 8.19 -13.81 -5.45
N PHE A 38 7.74 -12.77 -6.11
CA PHE A 38 6.33 -12.55 -6.43
C PHE A 38 5.69 -13.78 -7.10
N SER A 39 6.34 -14.34 -8.11
CA SER A 39 5.86 -15.54 -8.83
C SER A 39 5.75 -16.81 -7.97
N LYS A 40 6.30 -16.78 -6.76
CA LYS A 40 6.27 -17.89 -5.80
C LYS A 40 5.26 -17.69 -4.67
N PHE A 41 4.55 -16.58 -4.64
CA PHE A 41 3.47 -16.39 -3.67
C PHE A 41 2.40 -17.46 -3.88
N LYS A 42 1.95 -18.08 -2.81
CA LYS A 42 0.91 -19.12 -2.88
C LYS A 42 -0.42 -18.57 -3.38
N LYS A 43 -0.81 -17.43 -2.83
CA LYS A 43 -1.99 -16.65 -3.24
C LYS A 43 -1.65 -15.17 -3.11
N HIS A 44 -1.95 -14.40 -4.13
CA HIS A 44 -1.81 -12.93 -4.11
C HIS A 44 -3.07 -12.28 -4.65
N ASP A 45 -3.48 -11.16 -4.03
CA ASP A 45 -4.56 -10.30 -4.52
C ASP A 45 -4.42 -8.89 -3.92
N GLU A 46 -5.28 -7.99 -4.33
CA GLU A 46 -5.33 -6.62 -3.83
C GLU A 46 -6.36 -6.44 -2.72
N PHE A 47 -6.09 -5.51 -1.79
CA PHE A 47 -7.05 -5.14 -0.74
C PHE A 47 -8.37 -4.62 -1.29
N SER A 48 -8.35 -3.92 -2.42
CA SER A 48 -9.53 -3.42 -3.11
C SER A 48 -10.55 -4.53 -3.35
N ARG A 49 -10.09 -5.72 -3.74
CA ARG A 49 -10.98 -6.85 -4.02
C ARG A 49 -11.62 -7.44 -2.76
N ILE A 50 -10.92 -7.36 -1.63
CA ILE A 50 -11.51 -7.75 -0.34
C ILE A 50 -12.62 -6.76 0.03
N LEU A 51 -12.36 -5.46 -0.11
CA LEU A 51 -13.33 -4.40 0.20
C LEU A 51 -14.57 -4.45 -0.70
N LEU A 52 -14.40 -4.88 -1.96
CA LEU A 52 -15.51 -5.07 -2.90
C LEU A 52 -16.26 -6.39 -2.71
N GLY A 53 -15.80 -7.27 -1.82
CA GLY A 53 -16.40 -8.57 -1.58
C GLY A 53 -16.08 -9.63 -2.65
N GLU A 54 -15.12 -9.34 -3.54
CA GLU A 54 -14.69 -10.25 -4.61
C GLU A 54 -13.67 -11.29 -4.13
N ASN A 55 -13.00 -11.01 -3.02
CA ASN A 55 -12.07 -11.91 -2.34
C ASN A 55 -12.44 -12.02 -0.86
N PRO A 56 -12.57 -13.24 -0.28
CA PRO A 56 -12.96 -13.42 1.12
C PRO A 56 -11.91 -12.93 2.13
N GLY A 57 -10.70 -12.61 1.69
CA GLY A 57 -9.61 -12.24 2.58
C GLY A 57 -9.15 -13.45 3.43
N ARG A 58 -9.30 -13.36 4.75
CA ARG A 58 -9.04 -14.46 5.67
C ARG A 58 -10.21 -15.45 5.63
N GLU A 59 -9.92 -16.71 5.36
CA GLU A 59 -10.93 -17.78 5.30
C GLU A 59 -10.92 -18.66 6.56
N ASN A 60 -9.82 -18.67 7.32
CA ASN A 60 -9.76 -19.41 8.60
C ASN A 60 -8.72 -18.77 9.55
N GLU A 61 -8.78 -19.16 10.82
CA GLU A 61 -7.96 -18.58 11.88
C GLU A 61 -6.47 -18.98 11.82
N LEU A 62 -6.11 -20.00 11.06
CA LEU A 62 -4.74 -20.51 10.96
C LEU A 62 -3.94 -19.83 9.84
N GLU A 63 -4.61 -19.20 8.87
CA GLU A 63 -3.95 -18.57 7.75
C GLU A 63 -2.99 -17.45 8.18
N ARG A 64 -1.79 -17.51 7.66
CA ARG A 64 -0.76 -16.49 7.83
C ARG A 64 -0.87 -15.52 6.65
N ILE A 65 -1.11 -14.26 6.95
CA ILE A 65 -1.37 -13.23 5.95
C ILE A 65 -0.30 -12.16 6.03
N LEU A 66 0.26 -11.81 4.89
CA LEU A 66 1.15 -10.66 4.71
C LEU A 66 0.41 -9.59 3.93
N ALA A 67 0.43 -8.37 4.44
CA ALA A 67 -0.24 -7.22 3.84
C ALA A 67 0.79 -6.15 3.46
N TYR A 68 1.17 -6.10 2.19
CA TYR A 68 2.03 -5.04 1.65
C TYR A 68 1.23 -3.76 1.44
N ASN A 69 1.33 -2.87 2.41
CA ASN A 69 0.77 -1.52 2.32
C ASN A 69 1.90 -0.54 1.98
N ILE A 70 2.25 -0.45 0.70
CA ILE A 70 3.38 0.34 0.21
C ILE A 70 3.02 1.83 0.16
N GLY A 71 1.73 2.13 0.01
CA GLY A 71 1.20 3.46 -0.13
C GLY A 71 1.00 3.87 -1.58
N ILE A 72 -0.14 4.50 -1.82
CA ILE A 72 -0.52 5.06 -3.12
C ILE A 72 -0.72 6.56 -2.91
N SER A 73 -0.07 7.38 -3.74
CA SER A 73 -0.16 8.85 -3.68
C SER A 73 -1.61 9.38 -3.74
N LEU A 74 -2.52 8.58 -4.28
CA LEU A 74 -3.96 8.88 -4.27
C LEU A 74 -4.51 9.06 -2.86
N HIS A 75 -4.02 8.30 -1.88
CA HIS A 75 -4.42 8.43 -0.48
C HIS A 75 -3.99 9.78 0.09
N ASP A 76 -2.76 10.21 -0.21
CA ASP A 76 -2.24 11.50 0.24
C ASP A 76 -3.06 12.66 -0.35
N ILE A 77 -3.37 12.59 -1.63
CA ILE A 77 -4.19 13.60 -2.32
C ILE A 77 -5.61 13.62 -1.74
N TYR A 78 -6.21 12.46 -1.48
CA TYR A 78 -7.54 12.38 -0.91
C TYR A 78 -7.58 13.03 0.48
N PHE A 79 -6.70 12.64 1.39
CA PHE A 79 -6.66 13.21 2.74
C PHE A 79 -6.27 14.68 2.73
N ALA A 80 -5.30 15.07 1.91
CA ALA A 80 -4.92 16.47 1.76
C ALA A 80 -6.09 17.33 1.26
N SER A 81 -6.89 16.84 0.30
CA SER A 81 -8.08 17.57 -0.17
C SER A 81 -9.13 17.73 0.93
N GLN A 82 -9.38 16.69 1.74
CA GLN A 82 -10.31 16.78 2.87
C GLN A 82 -9.86 17.80 3.91
N ILE A 83 -8.58 17.81 4.25
CA ILE A 83 -8.00 18.77 5.20
C ILE A 83 -8.08 20.18 4.59
N PHE A 84 -7.68 20.34 3.33
CA PHE A 84 -7.71 21.64 2.65
C PHE A 84 -9.13 22.24 2.65
N ASP A 85 -10.15 21.43 2.33
CA ASP A 85 -11.54 21.89 2.32
C ASP A 85 -12.03 22.38 3.68
N GLN A 86 -11.51 21.81 4.76
CA GLN A 86 -11.85 22.23 6.13
C GLN A 86 -11.16 23.53 6.55
N ILE A 87 -9.90 23.75 6.13
CA ILE A 87 -9.07 24.85 6.64
C ILE A 87 -8.79 25.96 5.65
N LYS A 88 -9.23 25.85 4.39
CA LYS A 88 -8.94 26.81 3.31
C LYS A 88 -9.33 28.27 3.64
N ALA A 89 -10.35 28.45 4.49
CA ALA A 89 -10.78 29.79 4.94
C ALA A 89 -9.86 30.39 6.00
N GLU A 90 -9.05 29.56 6.68
CA GLU A 90 -8.15 29.95 7.77
C GLU A 90 -6.68 29.98 7.33
N GLY A 91 -6.41 29.44 6.15
CA GLY A 91 -5.07 29.27 5.61
C GLY A 91 -4.45 30.56 5.08
N SER A 92 -3.12 30.63 5.13
CA SER A 92 -2.32 31.66 4.46
C SER A 92 -1.89 31.16 3.08
N THR A 93 -1.95 32.03 2.09
CA THR A 93 -1.50 31.70 0.72
C THR A 93 -0.07 32.17 0.52
N ILE A 94 0.79 31.29 0.05
CA ILE A 94 2.15 31.61 -0.41
C ILE A 94 2.18 31.46 -1.91
N SER A 95 2.53 32.53 -2.64
CA SER A 95 2.76 32.45 -4.08
C SER A 95 4.12 31.85 -4.35
N ILE A 96 4.14 30.72 -5.06
CA ILE A 96 5.37 30.08 -5.52
C ILE A 96 5.50 30.37 -7.01
N ASN A 97 6.53 31.09 -7.41
CA ASN A 97 6.85 31.25 -8.81
C ASN A 97 7.35 29.89 -9.34
N PRO A 98 6.73 29.34 -10.41
CA PRO A 98 7.19 28.10 -10.99
C PRO A 98 8.63 28.30 -11.49
N GLN A 99 9.54 27.47 -11.00
CA GLN A 99 10.90 27.45 -11.52
C GLN A 99 10.90 26.73 -12.88
N ILE A 100 11.37 27.45 -13.88
CA ILE A 100 11.42 26.94 -15.26
C ILE A 100 12.56 25.92 -15.45
N ASN A 101 13.58 25.96 -14.58
CA ASN A 101 14.73 25.07 -14.67
C ASN A 101 14.61 23.92 -13.64
N LYS A 102 14.80 22.69 -14.11
CA LYS A 102 14.97 21.54 -13.23
C LYS A 102 16.33 21.62 -12.53
N PHE A 103 16.35 21.44 -11.21
CA PHE A 103 17.59 21.41 -10.41
C PHE A 103 18.24 20.02 -10.34
N TRP A 104 17.57 19.00 -10.84
CA TRP A 104 18.10 17.63 -10.90
C TRP A 104 18.12 17.15 -12.35
N VAL A 105 19.22 16.56 -12.69
CA VAL A 105 19.47 15.85 -13.95
C VAL A 105 19.38 14.36 -13.66
#